data_6edf40d98adfe871a41e896003e0be04
#
_entry.id   6edf40d98adfe871a41e896003e0be04
#
_cell.length_a   1.000
_cell.length_b   1.000
_cell.length_c   1.000
_cell.angle_alpha   90.00
_cell.angle_beta   90.00
_cell.angle_gamma   90.00
#
_symmetry.space_group_name_H-M   'P 1'
#
loop_
_entity.id
_entity.type
_entity.pdbx_description
1 polymer ?
#
loop_
_entity_poly.entity_id
_entity_poly.type
_entity_poly.pdbx_seq_one_letter_code
_entity_poly.pdbx_strand_id
1 'polypeptide(L)'
;HKTKFNKCSLVVCEGDSAMGTVHEGITSKHTYLSYQYYGTFSIQGVPMNARKEISIYENKEKKTKSIIRNTKLQKNERLSSLVKVLGLDYEKTYSMNAKGDIEFNTLRYSKMIAAVDQDDDGKGNIFGLLINFFMLFWPELVKRGFINRFNTPIIRAYPKNKKMFVEEFYSLKTYDKFILDNYNSDESKFATLYNIKYYKGLGSHMKSEIPPMFKKFD
;
A
#
# COMPACT_ATOMS: atom_id res chain seq x y z
N HIS A 1 10.27 16.45 17.32
CA HIS A 1 10.00 15.40 16.29
C HIS A 1 9.46 14.09 16.88
N LYS A 2 9.82 13.67 18.11
CA LYS A 2 9.33 12.42 18.73
C LYS A 2 7.80 12.40 18.99
N THR A 3 7.18 13.53 19.24
CA THR A 3 5.75 13.63 19.55
C THR A 3 4.82 13.50 18.35
N LYS A 4 5.32 13.64 17.10
CA LYS A 4 4.53 13.52 15.87
C LYS A 4 4.68 12.16 15.18
N PHE A 5 5.61 11.31 15.61
CA PHE A 5 5.89 10.01 15.03
C PHE A 5 4.61 9.17 14.87
N ASN A 6 3.81 9.05 15.91
CA ASN A 6 2.58 8.23 15.90
C ASN A 6 1.50 8.69 14.92
N LYS A 7 1.68 9.86 14.29
CA LYS A 7 0.75 10.45 13.33
C LYS A 7 1.27 10.46 11.90
N CYS A 8 2.55 10.10 11.68
CA CYS A 8 3.15 10.18 10.36
C CYS A 8 3.07 8.83 9.62
N SER A 9 2.64 8.87 8.38
CA SER A 9 2.55 7.72 7.48
C SER A 9 3.40 7.95 6.23
N LEU A 10 4.07 6.92 5.72
CA LEU A 10 4.74 6.95 4.43
C LEU A 10 3.86 6.26 3.39
N VAL A 11 3.49 6.98 2.33
CA VAL A 11 2.78 6.40 1.19
C VAL A 11 3.79 6.00 0.13
N VAL A 12 3.90 4.70 -0.12
CA VAL A 12 4.80 4.12 -1.12
C VAL A 12 4.02 3.88 -2.40
N CYS A 13 4.39 4.56 -3.47
CA CYS A 13 3.76 4.48 -4.78
C CYS A 13 4.60 3.63 -5.73
N GLU A 14 3.95 2.98 -6.70
CA GLU A 14 4.64 2.21 -7.74
C GLU A 14 5.52 3.10 -8.63
N GLY A 15 4.99 4.24 -9.04
CA GLY A 15 5.67 5.19 -9.92
C GLY A 15 5.19 6.62 -9.72
N ASP A 16 5.71 7.52 -10.53
CA ASP A 16 5.48 8.96 -10.39
C ASP A 16 4.03 9.36 -10.71
N SER A 17 3.36 8.64 -11.62
CA SER A 17 1.93 8.87 -11.92
C SER A 17 1.05 8.57 -10.70
N ALA A 18 1.26 7.43 -10.04
CA ALA A 18 0.56 7.09 -8.81
C ALA A 18 0.89 8.08 -7.68
N MET A 19 2.15 8.52 -7.60
CA MET A 19 2.58 9.52 -6.62
C MET A 19 1.89 10.87 -6.83
N GLY A 20 1.70 11.31 -8.08
CA GLY A 20 0.94 12.52 -8.41
C GLY A 20 -0.51 12.45 -7.90
N THR A 21 -1.18 11.33 -8.12
CA THR A 21 -2.54 11.07 -7.62
C THR A 21 -2.61 11.11 -6.09
N VAL A 22 -1.65 10.46 -5.42
CA VAL A 22 -1.55 10.44 -3.96
C VAL A 22 -1.30 11.86 -3.42
N HIS A 23 -0.40 12.61 -4.04
CA HIS A 23 -0.11 13.99 -3.64
C HIS A 23 -1.36 14.88 -3.76
N GLU A 24 -2.09 14.78 -4.87
CA GLU A 24 -3.34 15.53 -5.05
C GLU A 24 -4.38 15.14 -3.98
N GLY A 25 -4.53 13.85 -3.67
CA GLY A 25 -5.43 13.39 -2.62
C GLY A 25 -5.08 13.91 -1.22
N ILE A 26 -3.79 13.91 -0.86
CA ILE A 26 -3.32 14.40 0.44
C ILE A 26 -3.44 15.92 0.57
N THR A 27 -3.20 16.67 -0.50
CA THR A 27 -3.20 18.15 -0.48
C THR A 27 -4.56 18.75 -0.79
N SER A 28 -5.54 17.96 -1.19
CA SER A 28 -6.88 18.44 -1.52
C SER A 28 -7.57 19.11 -0.32
N LYS A 29 -8.18 20.26 -0.56
CA LYS A 29 -9.01 20.96 0.44
C LYS A 29 -10.25 20.16 0.87
N HIS A 30 -10.60 19.13 0.13
CA HIS A 30 -11.76 18.28 0.39
C HIS A 30 -11.43 17.03 1.21
N THR A 31 -10.17 16.86 1.62
CA THR A 31 -9.71 15.79 2.52
C THR A 31 -9.23 16.40 3.83
N TYR A 32 -9.31 15.63 4.92
CA TYR A 32 -8.76 16.03 6.23
C TYR A 32 -7.28 15.68 6.36
N LEU A 33 -6.65 15.21 5.29
CA LEU A 33 -5.26 14.80 5.26
C LEU A 33 -4.36 16.04 5.18
N SER A 34 -3.13 15.91 5.65
CA SER A 34 -2.15 16.98 5.58
C SER A 34 -0.78 16.42 5.24
N TYR A 35 -0.09 17.02 4.28
CA TYR A 35 1.30 16.68 3.95
C TYR A 35 2.26 16.75 5.15
N GLN A 36 1.85 17.39 6.26
CA GLN A 36 2.63 17.40 7.49
C GLN A 36 2.74 16.00 8.14
N TYR A 37 1.79 15.11 7.83
CA TYR A 37 1.71 13.77 8.40
C TYR A 37 1.92 12.66 7.38
N TYR A 38 1.93 12.98 6.08
CA TYR A 38 2.06 11.99 5.01
C TYR A 38 3.28 12.31 4.14
N GLY A 39 4.27 11.42 4.18
CA GLY A 39 5.37 11.41 3.21
C GLY A 39 4.99 10.57 2.01
N THR A 40 5.59 10.83 0.85
CA THR A 40 5.44 10.03 -0.36
C THR A 40 6.78 9.49 -0.81
N PHE A 41 6.80 8.27 -1.37
CA PHE A 41 7.99 7.63 -1.91
C PHE A 41 7.63 6.81 -3.15
N SER A 42 8.32 7.03 -4.27
CA SER A 42 8.16 6.23 -5.49
C SER A 42 9.18 5.10 -5.50
N ILE A 43 8.70 3.83 -5.57
CA ILE A 43 9.59 2.66 -5.64
C ILE A 43 10.09 2.40 -7.06
N GLN A 44 9.48 3.07 -8.06
CA GLN A 44 9.82 3.04 -9.48
C GLN A 44 9.82 1.62 -10.07
N GLY A 45 8.64 1.03 -10.12
CA GLY A 45 8.40 -0.30 -10.68
C GLY A 45 8.42 -1.43 -9.65
N VAL A 46 8.57 -2.65 -10.15
CA VAL A 46 8.47 -3.87 -9.33
C VAL A 46 9.72 -4.02 -8.44
N PRO A 47 9.56 -4.13 -7.10
CA PRO A 47 10.68 -4.35 -6.18
C PRO A 47 11.36 -5.70 -6.45
N MET A 48 12.64 -5.76 -6.13
CA MET A 48 13.39 -7.02 -6.15
C MET A 48 12.81 -8.03 -5.14
N ASN A 49 12.76 -9.30 -5.53
CA ASN A 49 12.48 -10.38 -4.59
C ASN A 49 13.67 -10.63 -3.66
N ALA A 50 13.64 -9.99 -2.48
CA ALA A 50 14.74 -10.06 -1.52
C ALA A 50 15.04 -11.49 -1.05
N ARG A 51 14.06 -12.39 -1.01
CA ARG A 51 14.25 -13.77 -0.57
C ARG A 51 15.19 -14.58 -1.49
N LYS A 52 15.27 -14.21 -2.77
CA LYS A 52 16.21 -14.82 -3.71
C LYS A 52 17.64 -14.31 -3.56
N GLU A 53 17.83 -13.24 -2.81
CA GLU A 53 19.10 -12.51 -2.72
C GLU A 53 19.67 -12.54 -1.30
N ILE A 54 19.34 -13.59 -0.53
CA ILE A 54 19.86 -13.83 0.82
C ILE A 54 20.32 -15.25 0.99
N SER A 55 21.20 -15.44 1.99
CA SER A 55 21.53 -16.74 2.57
C SER A 55 21.11 -16.76 4.04
N ILE A 56 20.54 -17.86 4.49
CA ILE A 56 20.13 -18.06 5.88
C ILE A 56 21.08 -19.07 6.51
N TYR A 57 21.75 -18.65 7.58
CA TYR A 57 22.60 -19.50 8.39
C TYR A 57 21.94 -19.78 9.72
N GLU A 58 21.79 -21.06 10.07
CA GLU A 58 21.28 -21.51 11.34
C GLU A 58 22.41 -22.00 12.24
N ASN A 59 22.64 -21.34 13.37
CA ASN A 59 23.50 -21.85 14.42
C ASN A 59 22.66 -22.77 15.32
N LYS A 60 22.83 -24.09 15.17
CA LYS A 60 22.07 -25.12 15.92
C LYS A 60 22.35 -25.07 17.41
N GLU A 61 23.58 -24.74 17.84
CA GLU A 61 23.96 -24.67 19.25
C GLU A 61 23.32 -23.48 19.95
N LYS A 62 23.34 -22.31 19.31
CA LYS A 62 22.77 -21.05 19.84
C LYS A 62 21.32 -20.85 19.49
N LYS A 63 20.71 -21.75 18.69
CA LYS A 63 19.33 -21.63 18.16
C LYS A 63 19.06 -20.26 17.51
N THR A 64 20.08 -19.67 16.88
CA THR A 64 19.99 -18.36 16.23
C THR A 64 20.02 -18.51 14.71
N LYS A 65 19.27 -17.62 14.03
CA LYS A 65 19.28 -17.50 12.56
C LYS A 65 19.89 -16.17 12.18
N SER A 66 20.83 -16.21 11.25
CA SER A 66 21.43 -15.01 10.67
C SER A 66 21.08 -14.92 9.19
N ILE A 67 20.64 -13.75 8.75
CA ILE A 67 20.31 -13.47 7.35
C ILE A 67 21.45 -12.65 6.75
N ILE A 68 22.11 -13.21 5.74
CA ILE A 68 23.15 -12.51 4.98
C ILE A 68 22.57 -12.06 3.64
N ARG A 69 22.61 -10.76 3.41
CA ARG A 69 22.22 -10.13 2.13
C ARG A 69 23.37 -10.24 1.14
N ASN A 70 23.11 -10.71 -0.06
CA ASN A 70 24.14 -10.70 -1.11
C ASN A 70 24.39 -9.28 -1.65
N THR A 71 25.43 -9.13 -2.46
CA THR A 71 25.84 -7.83 -3.03
C THR A 71 24.73 -7.17 -3.86
N LYS A 72 23.91 -7.96 -4.55
CA LYS A 72 22.83 -7.46 -5.39
C LYS A 72 21.73 -6.78 -4.56
N LEU A 73 21.33 -7.39 -3.44
CA LEU A 73 20.37 -6.80 -2.52
C LEU A 73 20.95 -5.58 -1.79
N GLN A 74 22.23 -5.65 -1.37
CA GLN A 74 22.91 -4.54 -0.71
C GLN A 74 23.04 -3.30 -1.61
N LYS A 75 23.25 -3.50 -2.92
CA LYS A 75 23.37 -2.44 -3.93
C LYS A 75 22.02 -2.00 -4.50
N ASN A 76 20.90 -2.58 -4.08
CA ASN A 76 19.60 -2.16 -4.56
C ASN A 76 19.22 -0.79 -3.97
N GLU A 77 19.39 0.25 -4.78
CA GLU A 77 19.19 1.64 -4.36
C GLU A 77 17.75 1.91 -3.89
N ARG A 78 16.74 1.30 -4.52
CA ARG A 78 15.33 1.54 -4.20
C ARG A 78 14.96 1.01 -2.82
N LEU A 79 15.29 -0.25 -2.54
CA LEU A 79 15.04 -0.85 -1.23
C LEU A 79 15.90 -0.19 -0.15
N SER A 80 17.17 0.13 -0.44
CA SER A 80 18.06 0.84 0.47
C SER A 80 17.53 2.24 0.80
N SER A 81 17.00 2.96 -0.18
CA SER A 81 16.37 4.28 0.03
C SER A 81 15.09 4.17 0.85
N LEU A 82 14.24 3.18 0.57
CA LEU A 82 13.02 2.92 1.36
C LEU A 82 13.36 2.64 2.83
N VAL A 83 14.36 1.80 3.09
CA VAL A 83 14.87 1.50 4.44
C VAL A 83 15.33 2.78 5.16
N LYS A 84 16.13 3.62 4.48
CA LYS A 84 16.61 4.90 5.02
C LYS A 84 15.47 5.89 5.29
N VAL A 85 14.52 6.01 4.36
CA VAL A 85 13.37 6.93 4.50
C VAL A 85 12.49 6.52 5.67
N LEU A 86 12.21 5.23 5.84
CA LEU A 86 11.45 4.70 6.96
C LEU A 86 12.21 4.76 8.29
N GLY A 87 13.54 4.89 8.27
CA GLY A 87 14.40 4.84 9.45
C GLY A 87 14.58 3.41 9.96
N LEU A 88 14.47 2.41 9.09
CA LEU A 88 14.66 1.01 9.44
C LEU A 88 16.14 0.66 9.62
N ASP A 89 16.40 -0.25 10.55
CA ASP A 89 17.71 -0.82 10.85
C ASP A 89 17.62 -2.35 10.78
N TYR A 90 18.50 -2.98 10.03
CA TYR A 90 18.53 -4.44 9.86
C TYR A 90 18.92 -5.21 11.13
N GLU A 91 19.56 -4.52 12.10
CA GLU A 91 19.96 -5.10 13.39
C GLU A 91 18.87 -4.99 14.46
N LYS A 92 17.75 -4.33 14.16
CA LYS A 92 16.63 -4.13 15.10
C LYS A 92 15.46 -5.04 14.76
N THR A 93 14.83 -5.59 15.77
CA THR A 93 13.62 -6.42 15.61
C THR A 93 12.32 -5.64 15.68
N TYR A 94 12.37 -4.43 16.26
CA TYR A 94 11.20 -3.59 16.54
C TYR A 94 10.14 -4.28 17.40
N SER A 95 10.61 -5.08 18.36
CA SER A 95 9.76 -5.75 19.35
C SER A 95 9.11 -4.72 20.29
N MET A 96 8.01 -5.07 20.91
CA MET A 96 7.41 -4.23 21.94
C MET A 96 8.03 -4.50 23.31
N ASN A 97 8.17 -3.45 24.09
CA ASN A 97 8.40 -3.58 25.53
C ASN A 97 7.10 -3.91 26.27
N ALA A 98 7.19 -4.15 27.57
CA ALA A 98 6.03 -4.48 28.40
C ALA A 98 4.96 -3.34 28.45
N LYS A 99 5.31 -2.12 28.06
CA LYS A 99 4.39 -0.96 28.00
C LYS A 99 3.71 -0.82 26.64
N GLY A 100 4.02 -1.70 25.68
CA GLY A 100 3.48 -1.62 24.32
C GLY A 100 4.21 -0.63 23.40
N ASP A 101 5.33 -0.04 23.83
CA ASP A 101 6.15 0.81 22.99
C ASP A 101 7.16 -0.01 22.18
N ILE A 102 7.55 0.48 21.01
CA ILE A 102 8.61 -0.14 20.22
C ILE A 102 9.96 0.14 20.87
N GLU A 103 10.70 -0.92 21.23
CA GLU A 103 12.05 -0.82 21.69
C GLU A 103 12.98 -0.28 20.60
N PHE A 104 13.90 0.62 20.99
CA PHE A 104 14.89 1.19 20.07
C PHE A 104 14.29 1.78 18.79
N ASN A 105 13.25 2.59 18.94
CA ASN A 105 12.52 3.14 17.81
C ASN A 105 13.36 4.13 17.01
N THR A 106 13.87 3.67 15.86
CA THR A 106 14.53 4.49 14.83
C THR A 106 13.58 4.91 13.72
N LEU A 107 12.35 4.41 13.75
CA LEU A 107 11.35 4.67 12.70
C LEU A 107 11.00 6.16 12.62
N ARG A 108 10.81 6.63 11.40
CA ARG A 108 10.36 8.00 11.10
C ARG A 108 8.86 8.08 10.84
N TYR A 109 8.24 6.95 10.59
CA TYR A 109 6.81 6.81 10.30
C TYR A 109 6.22 5.71 11.17
N SER A 110 4.98 5.89 11.59
CA SER A 110 4.24 4.90 12.38
C SER A 110 3.68 3.77 11.52
N LYS A 111 3.43 4.04 10.24
CA LYS A 111 2.96 3.05 9.25
C LYS A 111 3.45 3.38 7.84
N MET A 112 3.45 2.36 7.00
CA MET A 112 3.65 2.45 5.56
C MET A 112 2.37 2.04 4.84
N ILE A 113 1.96 2.83 3.87
CA ILE A 113 0.76 2.57 3.06
C ILE A 113 1.22 2.38 1.61
N ALA A 114 1.04 1.19 1.07
CA ALA A 114 1.35 0.93 -0.33
C ALA A 114 0.17 1.39 -1.21
N ALA A 115 0.41 2.41 -2.02
CA ALA A 115 -0.50 2.92 -3.04
C ALA A 115 -0.06 2.38 -4.39
N VAL A 116 -0.47 1.15 -4.67
CA VAL A 116 -0.15 0.39 -5.89
C VAL A 116 -1.42 0.07 -6.65
N ASP A 117 -1.28 -0.19 -7.95
CA ASP A 117 -2.42 -0.49 -8.80
C ASP A 117 -3.19 -1.72 -8.32
N GLN A 118 -4.47 -1.77 -8.66
CA GLN A 118 -5.38 -2.84 -8.21
C GLN A 118 -5.38 -4.06 -9.13
N ASP A 119 -4.56 -4.05 -10.19
CA ASP A 119 -4.34 -5.19 -11.07
C ASP A 119 -3.52 -6.31 -10.39
N ASP A 120 -3.34 -7.42 -11.07
CA ASP A 120 -2.62 -8.58 -10.53
C ASP A 120 -1.13 -8.26 -10.29
N ASP A 121 -0.52 -7.40 -11.10
CA ASP A 121 0.87 -6.97 -10.92
C ASP A 121 1.03 -6.08 -9.69
N GLY A 122 0.18 -5.10 -9.49
CA GLY A 122 0.21 -4.23 -8.32
C GLY A 122 -0.15 -4.96 -7.03
N LYS A 123 -1.16 -5.84 -7.05
CA LYS A 123 -1.58 -6.63 -5.88
C LYS A 123 -0.63 -7.77 -5.57
N GLY A 124 -0.33 -8.60 -6.59
CA GLY A 124 0.44 -9.83 -6.43
C GLY A 124 1.94 -9.57 -6.34
N ASN A 125 2.47 -8.75 -7.24
CA ASN A 125 3.91 -8.55 -7.32
C ASN A 125 4.43 -7.46 -6.38
N ILE A 126 3.98 -6.22 -6.54
CA ILE A 126 4.59 -5.09 -5.81
C ILE A 126 4.30 -5.17 -4.32
N PHE A 127 3.02 -5.24 -3.93
CA PHE A 127 2.63 -5.31 -2.53
C PHE A 127 3.13 -6.60 -1.86
N GLY A 128 3.01 -7.74 -2.55
CA GLY A 128 3.49 -9.03 -2.07
C GLY A 128 5.00 -9.05 -1.86
N LEU A 129 5.79 -8.44 -2.76
CA LEU A 129 7.24 -8.33 -2.63
C LEU A 129 7.63 -7.39 -1.49
N LEU A 130 6.91 -6.30 -1.28
CA LEU A 130 7.11 -5.42 -0.12
C LEU A 130 6.83 -6.16 1.19
N ILE A 131 5.69 -6.84 1.31
CA ILE A 131 5.39 -7.65 2.51
C ILE A 131 6.45 -8.72 2.72
N ASN A 132 6.86 -9.42 1.67
CA ASN A 132 7.89 -10.45 1.75
C ASN A 132 9.24 -9.88 2.23
N PHE A 133 9.62 -8.69 1.76
CA PHE A 133 10.83 -7.99 2.21
C PHE A 133 10.76 -7.66 3.71
N PHE A 134 9.65 -7.12 4.18
CA PHE A 134 9.46 -6.78 5.59
C PHE A 134 9.34 -8.04 6.47
N MET A 135 8.63 -9.07 6.02
CA MET A 135 8.54 -10.36 6.75
C MET A 135 9.89 -11.02 6.91
N LEU A 136 10.80 -10.79 5.96
CA LEU A 136 12.15 -11.35 6.01
C LEU A 136 13.00 -10.69 7.09
N PHE A 137 12.98 -9.37 7.18
CA PHE A 137 13.87 -8.61 8.06
C PHE A 137 13.21 -8.09 9.34
N TRP A 138 11.91 -7.75 9.29
CA TRP A 138 11.17 -7.14 10.41
C TRP A 138 9.76 -7.73 10.55
N PRO A 139 9.63 -9.04 10.82
CA PRO A 139 8.32 -9.71 10.89
C PRO A 139 7.41 -9.09 11.97
N GLU A 140 7.98 -8.55 13.04
CA GLU A 140 7.19 -7.91 14.09
C GLU A 140 6.47 -6.64 13.60
N LEU A 141 7.03 -5.88 12.67
CA LEU A 141 6.34 -4.75 12.07
C LEU A 141 5.14 -5.19 11.22
N VAL A 142 5.28 -6.29 10.46
CA VAL A 142 4.17 -6.82 9.65
C VAL A 142 3.03 -7.31 10.54
N LYS A 143 3.33 -8.07 11.60
CA LYS A 143 2.34 -8.57 12.57
C LYS A 143 1.53 -7.44 13.23
N ARG A 144 2.11 -6.26 13.37
CA ARG A 144 1.47 -5.08 13.97
C ARG A 144 0.68 -4.23 13.00
N GLY A 145 0.60 -4.62 11.75
CA GLY A 145 -0.08 -3.81 10.74
C GLY A 145 0.67 -2.53 10.37
N PHE A 146 2.01 -2.51 10.50
CA PHE A 146 2.82 -1.38 10.04
C PHE A 146 2.68 -1.16 8.53
N ILE A 147 2.44 -2.24 7.78
CA ILE A 147 2.25 -2.19 6.33
C ILE A 147 0.77 -2.32 6.02
N ASN A 148 0.27 -1.31 5.35
CA ASN A 148 -1.11 -1.23 4.89
C ASN A 148 -1.15 -1.05 3.38
N ARG A 149 -2.28 -1.30 2.76
CA ARG A 149 -2.50 -1.04 1.34
C ARG A 149 -3.65 -0.06 1.16
N PHE A 150 -3.44 0.91 0.29
CA PHE A 150 -4.50 1.79 -0.17
C PHE A 150 -5.33 1.07 -1.23
N ASN A 151 -6.57 0.76 -0.90
CA ASN A 151 -7.49 0.13 -1.83
C ASN A 151 -8.28 1.20 -2.57
N THR A 152 -8.21 1.17 -3.90
CA THR A 152 -9.03 2.02 -4.76
C THR A 152 -10.02 1.17 -5.56
N PRO A 153 -11.18 1.69 -5.93
CA PRO A 153 -12.11 0.95 -6.75
C PRO A 153 -11.53 0.71 -8.14
N ILE A 154 -11.70 -0.52 -8.66
CA ILE A 154 -11.35 -0.89 -10.03
C ILE A 154 -12.49 -0.63 -11.00
N ILE A 155 -13.72 -0.57 -10.49
CA ILE A 155 -14.91 -0.23 -11.26
C ILE A 155 -15.74 0.77 -10.45
N ARG A 156 -16.19 1.82 -11.13
CA ARG A 156 -17.23 2.72 -10.64
C ARG A 156 -18.38 2.75 -11.64
N ALA A 157 -19.57 2.60 -11.15
CA ALA A 157 -20.78 2.76 -11.93
C ALA A 157 -21.51 4.03 -11.49
N TYR A 158 -21.58 4.99 -12.39
CA TYR A 158 -22.21 6.27 -12.17
C TYR A 158 -23.68 6.21 -12.64
N PRO A 159 -24.63 6.43 -11.75
CA PRO A 159 -26.04 6.33 -12.11
C PRO A 159 -26.44 7.40 -13.13
N LYS A 160 -27.23 7.02 -14.12
CA LYS A 160 -27.85 7.95 -15.07
C LYS A 160 -28.98 8.76 -14.40
N ASN A 161 -29.58 8.18 -13.35
CA ASN A 161 -30.59 8.85 -12.53
C ASN A 161 -29.95 9.43 -11.25
N LYS A 162 -30.07 10.74 -11.03
CA LYS A 162 -29.50 11.45 -9.87
C LYS A 162 -30.02 10.99 -8.50
N LYS A 163 -31.10 10.22 -8.45
CA LYS A 163 -31.66 9.65 -7.21
C LYS A 163 -30.97 8.36 -6.76
N MET A 164 -30.11 7.78 -7.61
CA MET A 164 -29.37 6.56 -7.32
C MET A 164 -27.94 6.91 -6.87
N PHE A 165 -27.27 5.95 -6.23
CA PHE A 165 -25.92 6.13 -5.71
C PHE A 165 -24.87 5.60 -6.72
N VAL A 166 -23.64 6.10 -6.58
CA VAL A 166 -22.48 5.54 -7.29
C VAL A 166 -22.13 4.21 -6.63
N GLU A 167 -22.03 3.15 -7.46
CA GLU A 167 -21.56 1.85 -7.01
C GLU A 167 -20.05 1.74 -7.22
N GLU A 168 -19.35 1.21 -6.23
CA GLU A 168 -17.89 1.06 -6.24
C GLU A 168 -17.50 -0.40 -6.00
N PHE A 169 -16.66 -0.95 -6.89
CA PHE A 169 -16.19 -2.32 -6.78
C PHE A 169 -14.67 -2.37 -6.71
N TYR A 170 -14.17 -3.10 -5.73
CA TYR A 170 -12.75 -3.23 -5.41
C TYR A 170 -12.13 -4.54 -5.92
N SER A 171 -12.93 -5.40 -6.57
CA SER A 171 -12.48 -6.60 -7.27
C SER A 171 -13.50 -6.99 -8.35
N LEU A 172 -13.03 -7.66 -9.41
CA LEU A 172 -13.92 -8.22 -10.42
C LEU A 172 -14.90 -9.21 -9.80
N LYS A 173 -14.45 -10.05 -8.88
CA LYS A 173 -15.30 -11.01 -8.18
C LYS A 173 -16.50 -10.37 -7.47
N THR A 174 -16.30 -9.21 -6.84
CA THR A 174 -17.41 -8.50 -6.17
C THR A 174 -18.35 -7.86 -7.20
N TYR A 175 -17.81 -7.39 -8.30
CA TYR A 175 -18.61 -6.87 -9.42
C TYR A 175 -19.46 -7.97 -10.07
N ASP A 176 -18.84 -9.09 -10.46
CA ASP A 176 -19.54 -10.22 -11.10
C ASP A 176 -20.64 -10.77 -10.19
N LYS A 177 -20.35 -10.88 -8.88
CA LYS A 177 -21.36 -11.30 -7.92
C LYS A 177 -22.53 -10.32 -7.84
N PHE A 178 -22.26 -9.01 -7.83
CA PHE A 178 -23.30 -7.98 -7.81
C PHE A 178 -24.17 -8.05 -9.08
N ILE A 179 -23.58 -8.25 -10.26
CA ILE A 179 -24.31 -8.40 -11.52
C ILE A 179 -25.14 -9.70 -11.51
N LEU A 180 -24.60 -10.80 -10.98
CA LEU A 180 -25.35 -12.05 -10.82
C LEU A 180 -26.58 -11.86 -9.92
N ASP A 181 -26.36 -11.31 -8.72
CA ASP A 181 -27.38 -11.23 -7.66
C ASP A 181 -28.52 -10.23 -8.02
N ASN A 182 -28.21 -9.14 -8.73
CA ASN A 182 -29.18 -8.08 -9.01
C ASN A 182 -29.71 -8.04 -10.44
N TYR A 183 -28.99 -8.64 -11.39
CA TYR A 183 -29.29 -8.54 -12.83
C TYR A 183 -29.26 -9.91 -13.54
N ASN A 184 -29.21 -11.03 -12.79
CA ASN A 184 -29.15 -12.40 -13.33
C ASN A 184 -28.01 -12.59 -14.35
N SER A 185 -26.83 -12.07 -14.05
CA SER A 185 -25.64 -12.05 -14.93
C SER A 185 -25.79 -11.23 -16.22
N ASP A 186 -26.83 -10.42 -16.33
CA ASP A 186 -27.05 -9.56 -17.49
C ASP A 186 -26.49 -8.14 -17.24
N GLU A 187 -25.20 -7.96 -17.54
CA GLU A 187 -24.54 -6.66 -17.43
C GLU A 187 -25.18 -5.58 -18.31
N SER A 188 -25.83 -5.96 -19.42
CA SER A 188 -26.48 -5.00 -20.30
C SER A 188 -27.62 -4.27 -19.62
N LYS A 189 -28.38 -4.94 -18.76
CA LYS A 189 -29.42 -4.31 -17.93
C LYS A 189 -28.84 -3.30 -16.95
N PHE A 190 -27.70 -3.64 -16.29
CA PHE A 190 -27.02 -2.71 -15.42
C PHE A 190 -26.53 -1.47 -16.20
N ALA A 191 -25.97 -1.66 -17.38
CA ALA A 191 -25.49 -0.58 -18.25
C ALA A 191 -26.63 0.33 -18.78
N THR A 192 -27.89 -0.09 -18.75
CA THR A 192 -29.01 0.82 -19.04
C THR A 192 -29.20 1.89 -17.95
N LEU A 193 -28.87 1.55 -16.71
CA LEU A 193 -29.07 2.41 -15.52
C LEU A 193 -27.82 3.18 -15.12
N TYR A 194 -26.63 2.64 -15.43
CA TYR A 194 -25.34 3.17 -15.00
C TYR A 194 -24.36 3.37 -16.17
N ASN A 195 -23.51 4.40 -16.05
CA ASN A 195 -22.31 4.54 -16.86
C ASN A 195 -21.16 3.85 -16.11
N ILE A 196 -20.66 2.74 -16.64
CA ILE A 196 -19.65 1.90 -16.02
C ILE A 196 -18.27 2.38 -16.45
N LYS A 197 -17.37 2.63 -15.49
CA LYS A 197 -16.00 3.05 -15.74
C LYS A 197 -15.03 2.08 -15.07
N TYR A 198 -14.11 1.54 -15.86
CA TYR A 198 -13.03 0.65 -15.42
C TYR A 198 -11.75 1.45 -15.22
N TYR A 199 -11.03 1.18 -14.14
CA TYR A 199 -9.76 1.82 -13.80
C TYR A 199 -8.64 0.79 -13.86
N LYS A 200 -7.58 1.08 -14.62
CA LYS A 200 -6.41 0.21 -14.73
C LYS A 200 -5.38 0.47 -13.63
N GLY A 201 -5.36 1.67 -13.09
CA GLY A 201 -4.43 2.06 -12.05
C GLY A 201 -4.78 3.39 -11.41
N LEU A 202 -4.05 3.75 -10.35
CA LEU A 202 -4.27 4.99 -9.58
C LEU A 202 -4.26 6.25 -10.44
N GLY A 203 -3.36 6.32 -11.44
CA GLY A 203 -3.27 7.48 -12.33
C GLY A 203 -4.41 7.62 -13.35
N SER A 204 -5.32 6.64 -13.45
CA SER A 204 -6.46 6.68 -14.36
C SER A 204 -7.69 7.40 -13.81
N HIS A 205 -7.67 7.80 -12.53
CA HIS A 205 -8.75 8.55 -11.90
C HIS A 205 -8.74 10.02 -12.31
N MET A 206 -9.94 10.57 -12.51
CA MET A 206 -10.08 12.02 -12.74
C MET A 206 -9.83 12.79 -11.44
N LYS A 207 -9.37 14.04 -11.54
CA LYS A 207 -9.12 14.91 -10.37
C LYS A 207 -10.30 15.02 -9.42
N SER A 208 -11.53 15.05 -9.92
CA SER A 208 -12.76 15.09 -9.12
C SER A 208 -13.05 13.79 -8.36
N GLU A 209 -12.47 12.66 -8.80
CA GLU A 209 -12.65 11.34 -8.20
C GLU A 209 -11.65 11.06 -7.07
N ILE A 210 -10.52 11.79 -7.06
CA ILE A 210 -9.42 11.57 -6.12
C ILE A 210 -9.82 11.91 -4.67
N PRO A 211 -10.34 13.10 -4.34
CA PRO A 211 -10.65 13.45 -2.95
C PRO A 211 -11.62 12.48 -2.24
N PRO A 212 -12.70 11.98 -2.89
CA PRO A 212 -13.58 10.99 -2.26
C PRO A 212 -12.88 9.69 -1.86
N MET A 213 -11.89 9.22 -2.65
CA MET A 213 -11.12 8.02 -2.33
C MET A 213 -10.30 8.21 -1.04
N PHE A 214 -9.74 9.40 -0.86
CA PHE A 214 -8.91 9.73 0.29
C PHE A 214 -9.68 10.03 1.58
N LYS A 215 -11.01 10.15 1.54
CA LYS A 215 -11.85 10.23 2.76
C LYS A 215 -11.81 8.93 3.60
N LYS A 216 -11.45 7.80 2.99
CA LYS A 216 -11.34 6.48 3.63
C LYS A 216 -9.89 6.00 3.71
N PHE A 217 -8.93 6.94 3.69
CA PHE A 217 -7.51 6.62 3.57
C PHE A 217 -6.86 6.11 4.87
N ASP A 218 -7.45 6.41 6.03
CA ASP A 218 -7.01 5.96 7.37
C ASP A 218 -7.88 4.84 7.91
#